data_53dce22f3f416a231f4d72bb488fa14e
#
_entry.id   53dce22f3f416a231f4d72bb488fa14e
#
_cell.length_a   1.000
_cell.length_b   1.000
_cell.length_c   1.000
_cell.angle_alpha   90.00
_cell.angle_beta   90.00
_cell.angle_gamma   90.00
#
_symmetry.space_group_name_H-M   'P 1'
#
loop_
_entity.id
_entity.type
_entity.pdbx_description
1 polymer ?
#
loop_
_entity_poly.entity_id
_entity_poly.type
_entity_poly.pdbx_seq_one_letter_code
_entity_poly.pdbx_strand_id
1 'polypeptide(L)'
;MIDKERHGDYLGKTIQVVPHITNEIKRNVKYLGEKYHYDFVITEIGGTIGDIESAPFLEAIRQMKWEMGKNAVSIHLTYIPYLKAAGELKTKPTQHSVKELQSQGIQPDILVLRTEKHLDEGIMRKVASFCNVDIDCVVQSEDLPSIYEVPVNMQAQGLDAAILRKLDMPVGETPTLGPWRSFLERRKNATEEVHIGLVGKYDLQDAYKSIRESLYQAGTYPDRADRAADERDPLRPGGSAGYAGARAGGH
;
A
#
# COMPACT_ATOMS: atom_id res chain seq x y z
N MET A 1 12.69 19.79 11.66
CA MET A 1 13.62 20.77 11.06
C MET A 1 13.61 22.08 11.86
N ILE A 2 12.49 22.78 11.95
CA ILE A 2 12.36 24.06 12.67
C ILE A 2 12.85 23.95 14.12
N ASP A 3 12.50 22.91 14.85
CA ASP A 3 12.95 22.74 16.24
C ASP A 3 14.46 22.54 16.33
N LYS A 4 15.06 21.79 15.41
CA LYS A 4 16.51 21.60 15.33
C LYS A 4 17.24 22.93 15.04
N GLU A 5 16.68 23.75 14.15
CA GLU A 5 17.21 25.07 13.86
C GLU A 5 17.18 25.96 15.12
N ARG A 6 16.02 25.98 15.81
CA ARG A 6 15.87 26.77 17.07
C ARG A 6 16.80 26.30 18.18
N HIS A 7 17.16 25.01 18.21
CA HIS A 7 18.16 24.48 19.17
C HIS A 7 19.62 24.68 18.73
N GLY A 8 19.83 25.25 17.53
CA GLY A 8 21.17 25.53 17.05
C GLY A 8 21.89 24.34 16.40
N ASP A 9 21.17 23.24 16.08
CA ASP A 9 21.76 22.02 15.51
C ASP A 9 22.49 22.28 14.19
N TYR A 10 22.18 23.36 13.51
CA TYR A 10 22.78 23.72 12.22
C TYR A 10 23.85 24.79 12.30
N LEU A 11 24.15 25.28 13.50
CA LEU A 11 25.26 26.25 13.77
C LEU A 11 25.22 27.45 12.80
N GLY A 12 24.05 28.00 12.49
CA GLY A 12 23.88 29.15 11.60
C GLY A 12 24.10 28.85 10.11
N LYS A 13 24.23 27.57 9.71
CA LYS A 13 24.30 27.17 8.29
C LYS A 13 22.95 27.33 7.61
N THR A 14 22.97 27.71 6.35
CA THR A 14 21.78 27.75 5.53
C THR A 14 21.18 26.33 5.38
N ILE A 15 19.91 26.17 5.76
CA ILE A 15 19.18 24.91 5.58
C ILE A 15 18.71 24.81 4.13
N GLN A 16 19.02 23.67 3.51
CA GLN A 16 18.65 23.34 2.13
C GLN A 16 17.81 22.06 2.10
N VAL A 17 17.05 21.85 1.03
CA VAL A 17 16.33 20.58 0.83
C VAL A 17 17.32 19.43 0.82
N VAL A 18 18.38 19.55 0.03
CA VAL A 18 19.51 18.62 0.00
C VAL A 18 20.71 19.31 0.66
N PRO A 19 21.33 18.74 1.70
CA PRO A 19 21.06 17.41 2.29
C PRO A 19 20.14 17.42 3.52
N HIS A 20 19.73 18.57 4.06
CA HIS A 20 19.14 18.65 5.40
C HIS A 20 17.75 17.96 5.49
N ILE A 21 16.84 18.29 4.57
CA ILE A 21 15.50 17.68 4.56
C ILE A 21 15.59 16.21 4.11
N THR A 22 16.35 15.92 3.07
CA THR A 22 16.52 14.55 2.58
C THR A 22 17.14 13.64 3.63
N ASN A 23 18.13 14.11 4.38
CA ASN A 23 18.72 13.32 5.47
C ASN A 23 17.73 13.06 6.60
N GLU A 24 16.88 14.03 6.93
CA GLU A 24 15.84 13.84 7.93
C GLU A 24 14.79 12.82 7.49
N ILE A 25 14.38 12.86 6.22
CA ILE A 25 13.48 11.86 5.63
C ILE A 25 14.14 10.47 5.70
N LYS A 26 15.36 10.32 5.22
CA LYS A 26 16.11 9.06 5.25
C LYS A 26 16.25 8.50 6.67
N ARG A 27 16.56 9.37 7.64
CA ARG A 27 16.63 8.99 9.04
C ARG A 27 15.32 8.44 9.57
N ASN A 28 14.19 9.10 9.26
CA ASN A 28 12.88 8.64 9.69
C ASN A 28 12.47 7.32 9.04
N VAL A 29 12.76 7.11 7.75
CA VAL A 29 12.52 5.84 7.07
C VAL A 29 13.30 4.70 7.71
N LYS A 30 14.57 4.90 8.03
CA LYS A 30 15.43 3.88 8.66
C LYS A 30 15.11 3.62 10.13
N TYR A 31 14.52 4.61 10.81
CA TYR A 31 14.35 4.63 12.27
C TYR A 31 13.66 3.37 12.85
N LEU A 32 12.61 2.89 12.20
CA LEU A 32 11.88 1.72 12.71
C LEU A 32 12.72 0.45 12.62
N GLY A 33 13.44 0.25 11.52
CA GLY A 33 14.34 -0.89 11.34
C GLY A 33 15.47 -0.87 12.34
N GLU A 34 16.11 0.30 12.53
CA GLU A 34 17.21 0.47 13.47
C GLU A 34 16.77 0.28 14.93
N LYS A 35 15.62 0.86 15.31
CA LYS A 35 15.12 0.83 16.68
C LYS A 35 14.58 -0.54 17.12
N TYR A 36 13.88 -1.23 16.23
CA TYR A 36 13.15 -2.47 16.56
C TYR A 36 13.75 -3.70 15.90
N HIS A 37 14.81 -3.54 15.11
CA HIS A 37 15.48 -4.62 14.36
C HIS A 37 14.53 -5.38 13.45
N TYR A 38 13.65 -4.67 12.74
CA TYR A 38 12.75 -5.28 11.75
C TYR A 38 13.52 -5.72 10.52
N ASP A 39 13.18 -6.90 10.01
CA ASP A 39 13.75 -7.44 8.76
C ASP A 39 13.31 -6.60 7.55
N PHE A 40 12.08 -6.07 7.58
CA PHE A 40 11.51 -5.25 6.53
C PHE A 40 10.90 -3.96 7.08
N VAL A 41 11.15 -2.87 6.40
CA VAL A 41 10.47 -1.58 6.62
C VAL A 41 9.80 -1.18 5.32
N ILE A 42 8.47 -1.08 5.34
CA ILE A 42 7.67 -0.63 4.20
C ILE A 42 7.32 0.82 4.42
N THR A 43 7.75 1.67 3.48
CA THR A 43 7.46 3.11 3.51
C THR A 43 6.61 3.47 2.31
N GLU A 44 5.44 4.05 2.56
CA GLU A 44 4.57 4.58 1.52
C GLU A 44 4.86 6.06 1.31
N ILE A 45 4.96 6.46 0.04
CA ILE A 45 5.08 7.85 -0.38
C ILE A 45 3.78 8.25 -1.06
N GLY A 46 3.04 9.12 -0.41
CA GLY A 46 1.75 9.61 -0.91
C GLY A 46 1.89 10.62 -2.04
N GLY A 47 0.78 10.83 -2.73
CA GLY A 47 0.67 11.75 -3.86
C GLY A 47 0.99 11.12 -5.21
N THR A 48 0.70 11.87 -6.27
CA THR A 48 1.05 11.47 -7.64
C THR A 48 2.49 11.82 -7.94
N ILE A 49 3.19 10.97 -8.68
CA ILE A 49 4.54 11.28 -9.13
C ILE A 49 4.55 12.61 -9.92
N GLY A 50 5.47 13.50 -9.56
CA GLY A 50 5.54 14.85 -10.12
C GLY A 50 4.87 15.93 -9.27
N ASP A 51 4.14 15.56 -8.21
CA ASP A 51 3.60 16.54 -7.25
C ASP A 51 4.75 17.24 -6.51
N ILE A 52 4.62 18.54 -6.35
CA ILE A 52 5.68 19.37 -5.74
C ILE A 52 5.94 19.00 -4.28
N GLU A 53 4.92 18.57 -3.55
CA GLU A 53 4.99 18.16 -2.16
C GLU A 53 5.79 16.87 -1.96
N SER A 54 5.80 15.98 -2.96
CA SER A 54 6.52 14.71 -2.89
C SER A 54 7.98 14.80 -3.33
N ALA A 55 8.40 15.88 -3.98
CA ALA A 55 9.74 16.03 -4.55
C ALA A 55 10.89 15.80 -3.54
N PRO A 56 10.86 16.30 -2.29
CA PRO A 56 11.92 16.02 -1.30
C PRO A 56 11.98 14.53 -0.91
N PHE A 57 10.84 13.84 -0.88
CA PHE A 57 10.76 12.41 -0.57
C PHE A 57 11.34 11.58 -1.72
N LEU A 58 11.03 11.92 -2.95
CA LEU A 58 11.58 11.24 -4.13
C LEU A 58 13.10 11.39 -4.19
N GLU A 59 13.62 12.59 -3.93
CA GLU A 59 15.06 12.81 -3.87
C GLU A 59 15.71 12.00 -2.73
N ALA A 60 15.08 11.93 -1.55
CA ALA A 60 15.55 11.10 -0.46
C ALA A 60 15.59 9.61 -0.82
N ILE A 61 14.56 9.10 -1.51
CA ILE A 61 14.50 7.70 -1.96
C ILE A 61 15.53 7.42 -3.04
N ARG A 62 15.74 8.33 -3.98
CA ARG A 62 16.80 8.21 -4.97
C ARG A 62 18.17 8.03 -4.31
N GLN A 63 18.46 8.85 -3.27
CA GLN A 63 19.67 8.72 -2.48
C GLN A 63 19.71 7.40 -1.71
N MET A 64 18.61 6.99 -1.07
CA MET A 64 18.54 5.72 -0.34
C MET A 64 18.77 4.52 -1.25
N LYS A 65 18.22 4.50 -2.46
CA LYS A 65 18.49 3.42 -3.43
C LYS A 65 19.97 3.35 -3.78
N TRP A 66 20.62 4.48 -3.92
CA TRP A 66 22.08 4.53 -4.14
C TRP A 66 22.86 4.03 -2.91
N GLU A 67 22.51 4.51 -1.72
CA GLU A 67 23.22 4.18 -0.47
C GLU A 67 23.03 2.71 -0.06
N MET A 68 21.84 2.16 -0.25
CA MET A 68 21.45 0.83 0.24
C MET A 68 21.58 -0.26 -0.84
N GLY A 69 21.69 0.12 -2.11
CA GLY A 69 21.79 -0.84 -3.21
C GLY A 69 20.64 -1.84 -3.21
N LYS A 70 20.97 -3.13 -3.14
CA LYS A 70 19.99 -4.23 -3.15
C LYS A 70 19.05 -4.26 -1.93
N ASN A 71 19.40 -3.56 -0.84
CA ASN A 71 18.57 -3.49 0.37
C ASN A 71 17.44 -2.46 0.27
N ALA A 72 17.23 -1.85 -0.90
CA ALA A 72 16.14 -0.91 -1.15
C ALA A 72 15.44 -1.24 -2.47
N VAL A 73 14.18 -1.67 -2.37
CA VAL A 73 13.31 -1.96 -3.51
C VAL A 73 12.28 -0.87 -3.68
N SER A 74 12.10 -0.36 -4.90
CA SER A 74 11.04 0.57 -5.25
C SER A 74 9.91 -0.15 -5.96
N ILE A 75 8.72 -0.08 -5.36
CA ILE A 75 7.48 -0.59 -5.94
C ILE A 75 6.67 0.61 -6.39
N HIS A 76 6.37 0.69 -7.68
CA HIS A 76 5.60 1.81 -8.22
C HIS A 76 4.18 1.37 -8.55
N LEU A 77 3.23 2.00 -7.87
CA LEU A 77 1.80 1.79 -8.11
C LEU A 77 1.32 2.74 -9.20
N THR A 78 0.73 2.19 -10.26
CA THR A 78 0.21 2.94 -11.39
C THR A 78 -1.23 2.54 -11.72
N TYR A 79 -1.86 3.29 -12.62
CA TYR A 79 -3.23 3.02 -13.03
C TYR A 79 -3.34 2.76 -14.54
N ILE A 80 -4.06 1.69 -14.90
CA ILE A 80 -4.45 1.37 -16.26
C ILE A 80 -5.96 1.54 -16.39
N PRO A 81 -6.44 2.71 -16.85
CA PRO A 81 -7.86 2.98 -16.98
C PRO A 81 -8.49 2.16 -18.11
N TYR A 82 -9.73 1.71 -17.87
CA TYR A 82 -10.60 1.20 -18.90
C TYR A 82 -11.48 2.32 -19.46
N LEU A 83 -11.32 2.64 -20.73
CA LEU A 83 -12.15 3.63 -21.41
C LEU A 83 -13.43 3.00 -21.92
N LYS A 84 -14.53 3.13 -21.17
CA LYS A 84 -15.83 2.53 -21.49
C LYS A 84 -16.30 2.87 -22.91
N ALA A 85 -16.13 4.13 -23.34
CA ALA A 85 -16.55 4.57 -24.67
C ALA A 85 -15.77 3.92 -25.83
N ALA A 86 -14.49 3.58 -25.58
CA ALA A 86 -13.62 2.95 -26.58
C ALA A 86 -13.55 1.42 -26.42
N GLY A 87 -14.04 0.88 -25.29
CA GLY A 87 -13.96 -0.55 -25.00
C GLY A 87 -12.54 -1.08 -24.77
N GLU A 88 -11.59 -0.22 -24.38
CA GLU A 88 -10.18 -0.60 -24.32
C GLU A 88 -9.46 -0.11 -23.06
N LEU A 89 -8.41 -0.83 -22.67
CA LEU A 89 -7.48 -0.47 -21.60
C LEU A 89 -6.37 0.43 -22.15
N LYS A 90 -6.01 1.47 -21.40
CA LYS A 90 -4.98 2.44 -21.80
C LYS A 90 -3.73 2.32 -20.95
N THR A 91 -2.62 1.91 -21.55
CA THR A 91 -1.31 1.80 -20.88
C THR A 91 -0.52 3.10 -20.83
N LYS A 92 -0.92 4.14 -21.55
CA LYS A 92 -0.20 5.42 -21.60
C LYS A 92 -0.06 6.13 -20.25
N PRO A 93 -1.09 6.19 -19.37
CA PRO A 93 -0.93 6.81 -18.06
C PRO A 93 0.18 6.14 -17.22
N THR A 94 0.22 4.81 -17.20
CA THR A 94 1.30 4.04 -16.55
C THR A 94 2.68 4.37 -17.15
N GLN A 95 2.78 4.38 -18.48
CA GLN A 95 4.04 4.71 -19.17
C GLN A 95 4.53 6.12 -18.80
N HIS A 96 3.63 7.10 -18.72
CA HIS A 96 3.98 8.47 -18.34
C HIS A 96 4.40 8.54 -16.88
N SER A 97 3.67 7.90 -15.98
CA SER A 97 3.99 7.85 -14.55
C SER A 97 5.37 7.25 -14.31
N VAL A 98 5.71 6.15 -14.98
CA VAL A 98 7.05 5.54 -14.87
C VAL A 98 8.12 6.43 -15.46
N LYS A 99 7.89 7.09 -16.60
CA LYS A 99 8.84 8.05 -17.17
C LYS A 99 9.10 9.23 -16.24
N GLU A 100 8.06 9.73 -15.58
CA GLU A 100 8.21 10.80 -14.60
C GLU A 100 9.06 10.34 -13.41
N LEU A 101 8.84 9.13 -12.89
CA LEU A 101 9.69 8.55 -11.85
C LEU A 101 11.14 8.40 -12.29
N GLN A 102 11.35 7.92 -13.52
CA GLN A 102 12.69 7.81 -14.12
C GLN A 102 13.37 9.17 -14.29
N SER A 103 12.62 10.23 -14.62
CA SER A 103 13.17 11.59 -14.73
C SER A 103 13.71 12.10 -13.40
N GLN A 104 13.16 11.61 -12.27
CA GLN A 104 13.68 11.87 -10.91
C GLN A 104 14.86 10.96 -10.54
N GLY A 105 15.35 10.12 -11.47
CA GLY A 105 16.49 9.23 -11.27
C GLY A 105 16.14 7.93 -10.51
N ILE A 106 14.87 7.54 -10.47
CA ILE A 106 14.42 6.31 -9.83
C ILE A 106 13.89 5.35 -10.90
N GLN A 107 14.56 4.20 -11.08
CA GLN A 107 14.02 3.08 -11.83
C GLN A 107 13.17 2.23 -10.89
N PRO A 108 11.88 1.98 -11.18
CA PRO A 108 11.08 1.04 -10.40
C PRO A 108 11.61 -0.38 -10.57
N ASP A 109 11.66 -1.13 -9.48
CA ASP A 109 12.05 -2.54 -9.50
C ASP A 109 10.84 -3.44 -9.77
N ILE A 110 9.67 -3.00 -9.30
CA ILE A 110 8.40 -3.72 -9.41
C ILE A 110 7.31 -2.71 -9.78
N LEU A 111 6.39 -3.13 -10.66
CA LEU A 111 5.18 -2.38 -11.00
C LEU A 111 3.95 -3.08 -10.47
N VAL A 112 3.08 -2.33 -9.80
CA VAL A 112 1.73 -2.76 -9.45
C VAL A 112 0.75 -1.95 -10.29
N LEU A 113 0.02 -2.63 -11.16
CA LEU A 113 -0.89 -2.04 -12.14
C LEU A 113 -2.32 -2.10 -11.61
N ARG A 114 -2.80 -1.01 -11.03
CA ARG A 114 -4.21 -0.93 -10.65
C ARG A 114 -5.09 -0.85 -11.89
N THR A 115 -6.16 -1.62 -11.92
CA THR A 115 -7.06 -1.72 -13.06
C THR A 115 -8.48 -2.15 -12.66
N GLU A 116 -9.50 -1.70 -13.41
CA GLU A 116 -10.89 -2.15 -13.25
C GLU A 116 -11.16 -3.48 -13.97
N LYS A 117 -10.27 -3.88 -14.87
CA LYS A 117 -10.45 -5.06 -15.73
C LYS A 117 -9.17 -5.89 -15.73
N HIS A 118 -9.34 -7.19 -15.86
CA HIS A 118 -8.21 -8.09 -16.03
C HIS A 118 -7.31 -7.66 -17.20
N LEU A 119 -6.00 -7.65 -16.96
CA LEU A 119 -4.98 -7.35 -17.97
C LEU A 119 -4.52 -8.67 -18.60
N ASP A 120 -4.61 -8.76 -19.91
CA ASP A 120 -4.02 -9.88 -20.63
C ASP A 120 -2.48 -9.83 -20.61
N GLU A 121 -1.86 -10.96 -20.92
CA GLU A 121 -0.41 -11.08 -20.91
C GLU A 121 0.27 -10.12 -21.91
N GLY A 122 -0.38 -9.81 -23.03
CA GLY A 122 0.13 -8.88 -24.03
C GLY A 122 0.26 -7.46 -23.48
N ILE A 123 -0.74 -7.01 -22.72
CA ILE A 123 -0.70 -5.71 -22.03
C ILE A 123 0.40 -5.69 -20.97
N MET A 124 0.51 -6.76 -20.17
CA MET A 124 1.53 -6.89 -19.13
C MET A 124 2.94 -6.85 -19.73
N ARG A 125 3.23 -7.61 -20.79
CA ARG A 125 4.50 -7.62 -21.50
C ARG A 125 4.82 -6.27 -22.12
N LYS A 126 3.82 -5.60 -22.71
CA LYS A 126 3.99 -4.26 -23.28
C LYS A 126 4.39 -3.24 -22.22
N VAL A 127 3.76 -3.26 -21.05
CA VAL A 127 4.09 -2.37 -19.93
C VAL A 127 5.48 -2.69 -19.40
N ALA A 128 5.79 -3.96 -19.15
CA ALA A 128 7.10 -4.42 -18.72
C ALA A 128 8.23 -3.90 -19.62
N SER A 129 8.10 -4.13 -20.91
CA SER A 129 9.07 -3.70 -21.92
C SER A 129 9.22 -2.16 -21.96
N PHE A 130 8.10 -1.43 -21.92
CA PHE A 130 8.13 0.03 -22.02
C PHE A 130 8.73 0.69 -20.77
N CYS A 131 8.56 0.06 -19.63
CA CYS A 131 9.00 0.58 -18.34
C CYS A 131 10.37 0.03 -17.89
N ASN A 132 10.99 -0.85 -18.67
CA ASN A 132 12.25 -1.54 -18.34
C ASN A 132 12.17 -2.30 -17.00
N VAL A 133 11.08 -3.06 -16.83
CA VAL A 133 10.85 -3.92 -15.67
C VAL A 133 10.67 -5.35 -16.14
N ASP A 134 11.24 -6.31 -15.44
CA ASP A 134 11.08 -7.72 -15.76
C ASP A 134 9.60 -8.13 -15.67
N ILE A 135 9.13 -8.98 -16.58
CA ILE A 135 7.71 -9.37 -16.64
C ILE A 135 7.22 -10.01 -15.33
N ASP A 136 8.05 -10.76 -14.64
CA ASP A 136 7.75 -11.39 -13.34
C ASP A 136 7.77 -10.39 -12.16
N CYS A 137 8.09 -9.13 -12.44
CA CYS A 137 8.00 -7.99 -11.52
C CYS A 137 6.85 -7.02 -11.87
N VAL A 138 5.95 -7.42 -12.78
CA VAL A 138 4.75 -6.66 -13.12
C VAL A 138 3.53 -7.42 -12.62
N VAL A 139 2.81 -6.82 -11.67
CA VAL A 139 1.67 -7.42 -10.97
C VAL A 139 0.44 -6.56 -11.21
N GLN A 140 -0.70 -7.17 -11.49
CA GLN A 140 -1.95 -6.42 -11.60
C GLN A 140 -2.72 -6.39 -10.28
N SER A 141 -3.27 -5.23 -9.94
CA SER A 141 -4.19 -5.01 -8.85
C SER A 141 -5.57 -4.71 -9.41
N GLU A 142 -6.29 -5.77 -9.74
CA GLU A 142 -7.66 -5.68 -10.22
C GLU A 142 -8.60 -5.26 -9.09
N ASP A 143 -9.68 -4.55 -9.42
CA ASP A 143 -10.72 -4.22 -8.44
C ASP A 143 -11.39 -5.51 -7.96
N LEU A 144 -11.27 -5.79 -6.67
CA LEU A 144 -11.78 -6.97 -6.02
C LEU A 144 -13.02 -6.64 -5.18
N PRO A 145 -13.91 -7.60 -4.93
CA PRO A 145 -15.09 -7.39 -4.09
C PRO A 145 -14.76 -6.90 -2.69
N SER A 146 -13.56 -7.20 -2.21
CA SER A 146 -13.05 -6.77 -0.92
C SER A 146 -11.56 -6.46 -0.97
N ILE A 147 -11.17 -5.36 -0.30
CA ILE A 147 -9.75 -5.02 -0.12
C ILE A 147 -8.97 -6.12 0.61
N TYR A 148 -9.64 -6.95 1.41
CA TYR A 148 -9.02 -8.07 2.12
C TYR A 148 -8.63 -9.24 1.21
N GLU A 149 -9.13 -9.29 -0.02
CA GLU A 149 -8.72 -10.27 -1.03
C GLU A 149 -7.40 -9.89 -1.71
N VAL A 150 -7.02 -8.61 -1.66
CA VAL A 150 -5.82 -8.08 -2.33
C VAL A 150 -4.54 -8.82 -1.94
N PRO A 151 -4.25 -9.10 -0.65
CA PRO A 151 -3.02 -9.83 -0.28
C PRO A 151 -2.93 -11.22 -0.92
N VAL A 152 -4.05 -11.94 -0.97
CA VAL A 152 -4.09 -13.28 -1.59
C VAL A 152 -3.92 -13.20 -3.10
N ASN A 153 -4.52 -12.20 -3.74
CA ASN A 153 -4.37 -11.96 -5.18
C ASN A 153 -2.92 -11.59 -5.54
N MET A 154 -2.30 -10.70 -4.76
CA MET A 154 -0.90 -10.29 -4.97
C MET A 154 0.08 -11.45 -4.78
N GLN A 155 -0.14 -12.27 -3.75
CA GLN A 155 0.66 -13.47 -3.52
C GLN A 155 0.52 -14.47 -4.66
N ALA A 156 -0.69 -14.71 -5.15
CA ALA A 156 -0.93 -15.61 -6.27
C ALA A 156 -0.19 -15.20 -7.56
N GLN A 157 0.11 -13.90 -7.71
CA GLN A 157 0.92 -13.36 -8.79
C GLN A 157 2.43 -13.31 -8.47
N GLY A 158 2.85 -13.72 -7.28
CA GLY A 158 4.24 -13.81 -6.87
C GLY A 158 4.89 -12.49 -6.49
N LEU A 159 4.12 -11.48 -6.03
CA LEU A 159 4.67 -10.20 -5.59
C LEU A 159 5.69 -10.35 -4.46
N ASP A 160 5.39 -11.18 -3.47
CA ASP A 160 6.28 -11.51 -2.35
C ASP A 160 7.60 -12.12 -2.83
N ALA A 161 7.52 -13.11 -3.71
CA ALA A 161 8.70 -13.75 -4.32
C ALA A 161 9.52 -12.75 -5.17
N ALA A 162 8.85 -11.85 -5.91
CA ALA A 162 9.52 -10.81 -6.69
C ALA A 162 10.29 -9.83 -5.79
N ILE A 163 9.69 -9.42 -4.67
CA ILE A 163 10.34 -8.56 -3.67
C ILE A 163 11.59 -9.24 -3.10
N LEU A 164 11.47 -10.49 -2.66
CA LEU A 164 12.61 -11.23 -2.10
C LEU A 164 13.74 -11.37 -3.12
N ARG A 165 13.43 -11.71 -4.38
CA ARG A 165 14.45 -11.78 -5.46
C ARG A 165 15.15 -10.43 -5.67
N LYS A 166 14.40 -9.31 -5.68
CA LYS A 166 14.99 -7.96 -5.85
C LYS A 166 15.86 -7.55 -4.66
N LEU A 167 15.57 -8.06 -3.46
CA LEU A 167 16.39 -7.89 -2.26
C LEU A 167 17.56 -8.88 -2.16
N ASP A 168 17.74 -9.77 -3.14
CA ASP A 168 18.76 -10.82 -3.11
C ASP A 168 18.59 -11.79 -1.92
N MET A 169 17.35 -11.98 -1.49
CA MET A 169 16.97 -12.86 -0.41
C MET A 169 16.47 -14.21 -0.93
N PRO A 170 16.65 -15.30 -0.16
CA PRO A 170 16.15 -16.61 -0.58
C PRO A 170 14.62 -16.60 -0.67
N VAL A 171 14.09 -17.10 -1.78
CA VAL A 171 12.66 -17.37 -1.95
C VAL A 171 12.39 -18.76 -1.40
N GLY A 172 11.77 -18.83 -0.24
CA GLY A 172 11.34 -20.08 0.39
C GLY A 172 9.99 -20.60 -0.15
N GLU A 173 9.38 -21.49 0.60
CA GLU A 173 8.02 -21.96 0.31
C GLU A 173 7.03 -20.78 0.45
N THR A 174 6.06 -20.72 -0.48
CA THR A 174 5.01 -19.69 -0.44
C THR A 174 4.15 -19.86 0.81
N PRO A 175 4.02 -18.85 1.67
CA PRO A 175 3.17 -18.93 2.85
C PRO A 175 1.73 -19.25 2.48
N THR A 176 1.07 -20.11 3.24
CA THR A 176 -0.31 -20.55 2.93
C THR A 176 -1.35 -19.46 3.14
N LEU A 177 -1.03 -18.43 3.93
CA LEU A 177 -1.99 -17.41 4.41
C LEU A 177 -3.24 -18.04 5.05
N GLY A 178 -3.10 -19.19 5.69
CA GLY A 178 -4.22 -19.98 6.25
C GLY A 178 -5.18 -19.16 7.10
N PRO A 179 -4.72 -18.47 8.16
CA PRO A 179 -5.59 -17.64 9.00
C PRO A 179 -6.32 -16.53 8.21
N TRP A 180 -5.62 -15.92 7.23
CA TRP A 180 -6.20 -14.88 6.39
C TRP A 180 -7.27 -15.42 5.44
N ARG A 181 -7.03 -16.58 4.82
CA ARG A 181 -8.02 -17.26 3.96
C ARG A 181 -9.25 -17.68 4.76
N SER A 182 -9.08 -18.23 5.97
CA SER A 182 -10.19 -18.54 6.86
C SER A 182 -11.00 -17.29 7.26
N PHE A 183 -10.33 -16.16 7.47
CA PHE A 183 -11.01 -14.88 7.67
C PHE A 183 -11.87 -14.50 6.45
N LEU A 184 -11.35 -14.60 5.23
CA LEU A 184 -12.09 -14.31 4.00
C LEU A 184 -13.31 -15.23 3.82
N GLU A 185 -13.15 -16.51 4.13
CA GLU A 185 -14.24 -17.49 4.07
C GLU A 185 -15.34 -17.16 5.08
N ARG A 186 -14.99 -16.87 6.34
CA ARG A 186 -15.97 -16.45 7.35
C ARG A 186 -16.72 -15.21 6.89
N ARG A 187 -16.01 -14.21 6.38
CA ARG A 187 -16.61 -12.98 5.85
C ARG A 187 -17.61 -13.26 4.72
N LYS A 188 -17.25 -14.13 3.77
CA LYS A 188 -18.11 -14.52 2.65
C LYS A 188 -19.38 -15.24 3.12
N ASN A 189 -19.28 -16.01 4.18
CA ASN A 189 -20.36 -16.83 4.71
C ASN A 189 -21.18 -16.13 5.82
N ALA A 190 -20.83 -14.89 6.20
CA ALA A 190 -21.60 -14.12 7.17
C ALA A 190 -22.99 -13.77 6.62
N THR A 191 -24.04 -14.16 7.32
CA THR A 191 -25.45 -13.98 6.93
C THR A 191 -26.24 -13.11 7.89
N GLU A 192 -25.71 -12.88 9.10
CA GLU A 192 -26.38 -12.06 10.10
C GLU A 192 -25.99 -10.59 9.96
N GLU A 193 -26.95 -9.70 10.19
CA GLU A 193 -26.74 -8.25 10.14
C GLU A 193 -26.80 -7.63 11.54
N VAL A 194 -25.83 -6.80 11.86
CA VAL A 194 -25.79 -5.97 13.07
C VAL A 194 -25.72 -4.51 12.66
N HIS A 195 -26.67 -3.72 13.13
CA HIS A 195 -26.71 -2.27 12.89
C HIS A 195 -25.93 -1.52 13.96
N ILE A 196 -24.88 -0.81 13.52
CA ILE A 196 -24.05 0.02 14.40
C ILE A 196 -24.11 1.47 13.91
N GLY A 197 -24.54 2.38 14.80
CA GLY A 197 -24.52 3.82 14.51
C GLY A 197 -23.14 4.42 14.76
N LEU A 198 -22.53 4.97 13.73
CA LEU A 198 -21.29 5.75 13.83
C LEU A 198 -21.65 7.24 13.88
N VAL A 199 -21.44 7.88 15.04
CA VAL A 199 -21.66 9.32 15.24
C VAL A 199 -20.31 10.02 15.21
N GLY A 200 -20.15 10.98 14.31
CA GLY A 200 -18.90 11.69 14.12
C GLY A 200 -19.11 13.13 13.63
N LYS A 201 -18.05 13.93 13.68
CA LYS A 201 -18.06 15.34 13.26
C LYS A 201 -18.06 15.50 11.75
N TYR A 202 -17.41 14.60 11.02
CA TYR A 202 -17.16 14.73 9.59
C TYR A 202 -17.95 13.70 8.79
N ASP A 203 -18.53 14.10 7.68
CA ASP A 203 -19.24 13.24 6.72
C ASP A 203 -18.33 12.88 5.53
N LEU A 204 -17.08 12.55 5.81
CA LEU A 204 -16.11 12.08 4.82
C LEU A 204 -15.89 10.57 4.98
N GLN A 205 -15.93 9.85 3.87
CA GLN A 205 -15.73 8.39 3.87
C GLN A 205 -14.42 7.97 4.53
N ASP A 206 -13.37 8.79 4.40
CA ASP A 206 -12.03 8.50 4.92
C ASP A 206 -11.83 8.90 6.38
N ALA A 207 -12.65 9.82 6.91
CA ALA A 207 -12.47 10.35 8.27
C ALA A 207 -12.52 9.28 9.37
N TYR A 208 -13.33 8.22 9.16
CA TYR A 208 -13.54 7.15 10.12
C TYR A 208 -13.23 5.77 9.53
N LYS A 209 -12.37 5.70 8.52
CA LYS A 209 -12.08 4.48 7.79
C LYS A 209 -11.58 3.36 8.69
N SER A 210 -10.63 3.63 9.60
CA SER A 210 -10.10 2.64 10.52
C SER A 210 -11.17 2.06 11.43
N ILE A 211 -12.10 2.88 11.92
CA ILE A 211 -13.23 2.42 12.75
C ILE A 211 -14.16 1.54 11.93
N ARG A 212 -14.53 1.96 10.73
CA ARG A 212 -15.38 1.18 9.82
C ARG A 212 -14.74 -0.17 9.51
N GLU A 213 -13.47 -0.18 9.12
CA GLU A 213 -12.76 -1.41 8.81
C GLU A 213 -12.63 -2.33 10.03
N SER A 214 -12.40 -1.77 11.23
CA SER A 214 -12.39 -2.55 12.46
C SER A 214 -13.76 -3.19 12.74
N LEU A 215 -14.86 -2.47 12.50
CA LEU A 215 -16.21 -3.02 12.61
C LEU A 215 -16.47 -4.13 11.59
N TYR A 216 -16.04 -3.96 10.34
CA TYR A 216 -16.12 -4.99 9.31
C TYR A 216 -15.29 -6.23 9.67
N GLN A 217 -14.10 -6.03 10.20
CA GLN A 217 -13.28 -7.13 10.71
C GLN A 217 -13.96 -7.80 11.91
N ALA A 218 -14.41 -7.04 12.88
CA ALA A 218 -15.18 -7.57 14.01
C ALA A 218 -16.42 -8.34 13.54
N GLY A 219 -17.07 -7.94 12.46
CA GLY A 219 -18.23 -8.57 11.87
C GLY A 219 -17.99 -9.94 11.20
N THR A 220 -16.78 -10.46 11.19
CA THR A 220 -16.49 -11.75 10.53
C THR A 220 -16.23 -12.90 11.50
N TYR A 221 -16.47 -12.76 12.81
CA TYR A 221 -16.11 -13.77 13.79
C TYR A 221 -17.31 -14.51 14.40
N PRO A 222 -17.22 -15.79 14.64
CA PRO A 222 -18.31 -16.56 15.19
C PRO A 222 -18.66 -16.13 16.62
N ASP A 223 -19.87 -16.44 17.02
CA ASP A 223 -20.51 -16.07 18.26
C ASP A 223 -19.72 -16.43 19.51
N ARG A 224 -20.11 -15.85 20.65
CA ARG A 224 -19.46 -15.89 21.95
C ARG A 224 -19.17 -17.30 22.53
N ALA A 225 -19.78 -18.37 21.99
CA ALA A 225 -19.57 -19.73 22.45
C ALA A 225 -18.16 -20.26 22.25
N ASP A 226 -17.46 -19.80 21.20
CA ASP A 226 -16.09 -20.25 20.86
C ASP A 226 -14.98 -19.43 21.55
N ARG A 227 -15.35 -18.40 22.34
CA ARG A 227 -14.36 -17.54 23.02
C ARG A 227 -13.49 -18.25 24.04
N ALA A 228 -13.95 -19.36 24.58
CA ALA A 228 -13.19 -20.11 25.59
C ALA A 228 -12.06 -20.95 25.00
N ALA A 229 -12.10 -21.23 23.69
CA ALA A 229 -11.14 -22.12 23.05
C ALA A 229 -9.95 -21.41 22.42
N ASP A 230 -10.03 -20.10 22.16
CA ASP A 230 -9.02 -19.37 21.36
C ASP A 230 -8.69 -17.97 21.89
N GLU A 231 -8.30 -17.90 23.17
CA GLU A 231 -7.80 -16.65 23.77
C GLU A 231 -6.51 -16.09 23.15
N ARG A 232 -5.94 -16.76 22.13
CA ARG A 232 -4.65 -16.43 21.51
C ARG A 232 -4.75 -15.89 20.07
N ASP A 233 -5.94 -15.79 19.47
CA ASP A 233 -6.12 -15.20 18.15
C ASP A 233 -6.45 -13.70 18.27
N PRO A 234 -5.58 -12.77 17.79
CA PRO A 234 -5.81 -11.33 17.89
C PRO A 234 -6.93 -10.80 17.00
N LEU A 235 -7.55 -11.65 16.19
CA LEU A 235 -8.55 -11.25 15.20
C LEU A 235 -9.88 -11.97 15.41
N ARG A 236 -10.74 -11.57 16.33
CA ARG A 236 -12.07 -12.21 16.53
C ARG A 236 -13.26 -11.33 16.13
N PRO A 237 -14.30 -11.79 15.54
CA PRO A 237 -15.46 -11.16 14.98
C PRO A 237 -16.85 -11.75 15.19
N GLY A 238 -17.92 -11.03 15.03
CA GLY A 238 -19.31 -11.44 15.00
C GLY A 238 -20.25 -10.33 14.52
N GLY A 239 -20.83 -10.46 13.35
CA GLY A 239 -21.86 -9.59 12.81
C GLY A 239 -21.39 -8.58 11.73
N SER A 240 -22.27 -8.22 10.82
CA SER A 240 -22.02 -7.19 9.81
C SER A 240 -22.29 -5.79 10.34
N ALA A 241 -21.37 -4.85 10.13
CA ALA A 241 -21.61 -3.44 10.45
C ALA A 241 -22.46 -2.78 9.35
N GLY A 242 -23.68 -2.44 9.68
CA GLY A 242 -24.56 -1.64 8.83
C GLY A 242 -24.34 -0.14 9.06
N TYR A 243 -24.32 0.62 8.00
CA TYR A 243 -24.22 2.07 8.05
C TYR A 243 -25.62 2.66 8.20
N ALA A 244 -26.01 3.11 9.39
CA ALA A 244 -27.13 4.00 9.53
C ALA A 244 -26.58 5.44 9.38
N GLY A 245 -26.77 6.05 8.20
CA GLY A 245 -26.43 7.45 7.97
C GLY A 245 -27.23 8.33 8.93
N ALA A 246 -26.55 8.96 9.89
CA ALA A 246 -27.14 10.05 10.64
C ALA A 246 -27.33 11.21 9.64
N ARG A 247 -28.58 11.57 9.31
CA ARG A 247 -28.89 12.84 8.66
C ARG A 247 -28.43 13.95 9.60
N ALA A 248 -27.46 14.74 9.15
CA ALA A 248 -27.13 15.99 9.80
C ALA A 248 -28.38 16.87 9.76
N GLY A 249 -29.03 17.03 10.91
CA GLY A 249 -30.03 18.08 11.10
C GLY A 249 -29.34 19.42 10.98
N GLY A 250 -29.64 20.18 9.92
CA GLY A 250 -29.21 21.55 9.80
C GLY A 250 -29.83 22.42 10.90
N HIS A 251 -29.02 23.22 11.51
CA HIS A 251 -29.29 24.58 11.99
C HIS A 251 -27.99 25.37 11.86
#